data_ab88dc5412cc035da2a36ab1256ee611
#
_entry.id   ab88dc5412cc035da2a36ab1256ee611
#
_cell.length_a   1.000
_cell.length_b   1.000
_cell.length_c   1.000
_cell.angle_alpha   90.00
_cell.angle_beta   90.00
_cell.angle_gamma   90.00
#
_symmetry.space_group_name_H-M   'P 1'
#
loop_
_entity.id
_entity.type
_entity.pdbx_description
1 polymer ?
#
loop_
_entity_poly.entity_id
_entity_poly.type
_entity_poly.pdbx_seq_one_letter_code
_entity_poly.pdbx_strand_id
1 'polypeptide(L)'
;HGIGRRQRQMCIRDSIDSQALISEMPEVIEAQAQIEKLQKTYQTEIEASMKEYQTKLQTYSADAQNQTEVTNQARQKELQGMEQNIQQYQQTAAQDIQQKQADLLRPLIEKARAAIQKVAREQGFDYVIDATPGGALILSDGKDLLADVKKELGF
;
A
#
# COMPACT_ATOMS: atom_id res chain seq x y z
N HIS A 1 -4.80 7.27 60.27
CA HIS A 1 -3.84 6.50 59.48
C HIS A 1 -4.42 6.25 58.10
N GLY A 2 -4.33 7.26 57.23
CA GLY A 2 -4.76 7.16 55.86
C GLY A 2 -3.78 6.29 55.06
N ILE A 3 -4.13 5.03 54.86
CA ILE A 3 -3.58 4.29 53.74
C ILE A 3 -4.21 4.92 52.51
N GLY A 4 -3.52 5.91 51.96
CA GLY A 4 -3.88 6.46 50.67
C GLY A 4 -3.86 5.32 49.67
N ARG A 5 -5.02 4.73 49.39
CA ARG A 5 -5.23 4.08 48.11
C ARG A 5 -4.95 5.16 47.09
N ARG A 6 -3.73 5.13 46.55
CA ARG A 6 -3.52 5.76 45.26
C ARG A 6 -4.57 5.12 44.35
N GLN A 7 -5.70 5.77 44.20
CA GLN A 7 -6.53 5.56 43.05
C GLN A 7 -5.56 5.68 41.87
N ARG A 8 -5.22 4.55 41.29
CA ARG A 8 -4.66 4.56 39.95
C ARG A 8 -5.75 5.22 39.12
N GLN A 9 -5.67 6.53 38.98
CA GLN A 9 -6.44 7.19 37.96
C GLN A 9 -6.10 6.42 36.71
N MET A 10 -7.06 5.74 36.15
CA MET A 10 -6.99 5.14 34.83
C MET A 10 -6.66 6.28 33.88
N CYS A 11 -5.34 6.51 33.65
CA CYS A 11 -4.89 7.53 32.75
C CYS A 11 -5.12 7.04 31.31
N ILE A 12 -6.37 7.12 30.86
CA ILE A 12 -6.70 7.15 29.45
C ILE A 12 -6.19 8.51 28.93
N ARG A 13 -4.88 8.70 28.88
CA ARG A 13 -4.31 10.01 28.55
C ARG A 13 -3.30 9.96 27.42
N ASP A 14 -3.05 8.77 26.88
CA ASP A 14 -1.98 8.61 25.93
C ASP A 14 -2.53 8.21 24.59
N SER A 15 -2.07 8.92 23.61
CA SER A 15 -2.46 8.74 22.23
C SER A 15 -1.23 8.69 21.34
N ILE A 16 -1.38 8.10 20.19
CA ILE A 16 -0.39 8.13 19.13
C ILE A 16 -1.11 8.18 17.79
N ASP A 17 -0.62 9.02 16.90
CA ASP A 17 -1.01 8.95 15.49
C ASP A 17 -0.26 7.80 14.82
N SER A 18 -0.90 6.66 14.70
CA SER A 18 -0.30 5.45 14.14
C SER A 18 0.02 5.59 12.65
N GLN A 19 -0.77 6.36 11.90
CA GLN A 19 -0.50 6.62 10.49
C GLN A 19 0.71 7.53 10.30
N ALA A 20 0.85 8.57 11.11
CA ALA A 20 2.03 9.43 11.09
C ALA A 20 3.29 8.63 11.40
N LEU A 21 3.25 7.78 12.44
CA LEU A 21 4.36 6.89 12.78
C LEU A 21 4.76 5.99 11.61
N ILE A 22 3.80 5.26 11.05
CA ILE A 22 4.03 4.29 9.97
C ILE A 22 4.57 5.00 8.73
N SER A 23 4.01 6.14 8.35
CA SER A 23 4.42 6.90 7.16
C SER A 23 5.86 7.45 7.26
N GLU A 24 6.36 7.68 8.47
CA GLU A 24 7.70 8.17 8.71
C GLU A 24 8.74 7.07 8.92
N MET A 25 8.35 5.81 9.04
CA MET A 25 9.28 4.68 9.16
C MET A 25 10.12 4.55 7.88
N PRO A 26 11.47 4.56 7.99
CA PRO A 26 12.34 4.42 6.81
C PRO A 26 12.07 3.16 5.98
N GLU A 27 11.78 2.05 6.64
CA GLU A 27 11.45 0.78 6.01
C GLU A 27 10.12 0.85 5.23
N VAL A 28 9.14 1.64 5.70
CA VAL A 28 7.88 1.86 5.00
C VAL A 28 8.09 2.73 3.76
N ILE A 29 8.90 3.77 3.87
CA ILE A 29 9.28 4.63 2.74
C ILE A 29 9.98 3.80 1.65
N GLU A 30 10.89 2.94 2.03
CA GLU A 30 11.58 2.03 1.10
C GLU A 30 10.60 1.03 0.46
N ALA A 31 9.70 0.44 1.24
CA ALA A 31 8.67 -0.48 0.74
C ALA A 31 7.75 0.21 -0.27
N GLN A 32 7.32 1.45 0.00
CA GLN A 32 6.51 2.24 -0.92
C GLN A 32 7.27 2.54 -2.22
N ALA A 33 8.56 2.89 -2.15
CA ALA A 33 9.39 3.10 -3.33
C ALA A 33 9.52 1.83 -4.20
N GLN A 34 9.61 0.65 -3.58
CA GLN A 34 9.61 -0.63 -4.29
C GLN A 34 8.26 -0.88 -5.01
N ILE A 35 7.15 -0.58 -4.35
CA ILE A 35 5.81 -0.72 -4.92
C ILE A 35 5.62 0.23 -6.12
N GLU A 36 6.03 1.49 -5.97
CA GLU A 36 5.96 2.48 -7.06
C GLU A 36 6.81 2.06 -8.27
N LYS A 37 7.99 1.53 -8.02
CA LYS A 37 8.85 0.99 -9.10
C LYS A 37 8.19 -0.17 -9.82
N LEU A 38 7.55 -1.08 -9.08
CA LEU A 38 6.83 -2.21 -9.65
C LEU A 38 5.63 -1.74 -10.49
N GLN A 39 4.85 -0.79 -9.97
CA GLN A 39 3.73 -0.18 -10.69
C GLN A 39 4.18 0.46 -12.00
N LYS A 40 5.28 1.22 -11.97
CA LYS A 40 5.85 1.85 -13.16
C LYS A 40 6.33 0.82 -14.19
N THR A 41 6.91 -0.28 -13.73
CA THR A 41 7.34 -1.38 -14.62
C THR A 41 6.14 -1.97 -15.35
N TYR A 42 5.09 -2.35 -14.61
CA TYR A 42 3.85 -2.88 -15.22
C TYR A 42 3.19 -1.88 -16.16
N GLN A 43 3.13 -0.60 -15.77
CA GLN A 43 2.57 0.44 -16.63
C GLN A 43 3.32 0.54 -17.95
N THR A 44 4.65 0.56 -17.93
CA THR A 44 5.49 0.62 -19.13
C THR A 44 5.27 -0.57 -20.05
N GLU A 45 5.16 -1.78 -19.49
CA GLU A 45 4.93 -3.01 -20.26
C GLU A 45 3.52 -3.04 -20.87
N ILE A 46 2.51 -2.58 -20.15
CA ILE A 46 1.14 -2.45 -20.66
C ILE A 46 1.07 -1.42 -21.78
N GLU A 47 1.70 -0.26 -21.61
CA GLU A 47 1.75 0.80 -22.64
C GLU A 47 2.44 0.30 -23.90
N ALA A 48 3.53 -0.45 -23.78
CA ALA A 48 4.22 -1.06 -24.92
C ALA A 48 3.33 -2.06 -25.67
N SER A 49 2.61 -2.92 -24.93
CA SER A 49 1.68 -3.89 -25.53
C SER A 49 0.49 -3.20 -26.22
N MET A 50 -0.04 -2.15 -25.60
CA MET A 50 -1.13 -1.36 -26.20
C MET A 50 -0.67 -0.64 -27.49
N LYS A 51 0.55 -0.11 -27.50
CA LYS A 51 1.13 0.53 -28.68
C LYS A 51 1.32 -0.48 -29.82
N GLU A 52 1.81 -1.67 -29.51
CA GLU A 52 1.94 -2.74 -30.49
C GLU A 52 0.57 -3.13 -31.07
N TYR A 53 -0.43 -3.32 -30.23
CA TYR A 53 -1.81 -3.58 -30.64
C TYR A 53 -2.35 -2.50 -31.59
N GLN A 54 -2.22 -1.23 -31.21
CA GLN A 54 -2.67 -0.11 -32.03
C GLN A 54 -1.97 -0.05 -33.40
N THR A 55 -0.65 -0.28 -33.42
CA THR A 55 0.13 -0.30 -34.66
C THR A 55 -0.33 -1.42 -35.58
N LYS A 56 -0.54 -2.63 -35.04
CA LYS A 56 -1.06 -3.77 -35.82
C LYS A 56 -2.48 -3.50 -36.33
N LEU A 57 -3.35 -2.96 -35.47
CA LEU A 57 -4.72 -2.60 -35.85
C LEU A 57 -4.74 -1.63 -37.03
N GLN A 58 -3.95 -0.58 -36.99
CA GLN A 58 -3.84 0.40 -38.07
C GLN A 58 -3.29 -0.25 -39.34
N THR A 59 -2.22 -1.03 -39.23
CA THR A 59 -1.60 -1.70 -40.37
C THR A 59 -2.55 -2.69 -41.02
N TYR A 60 -3.22 -3.51 -40.23
CA TYR A 60 -4.16 -4.51 -40.75
C TYR A 60 -5.40 -3.89 -41.36
N SER A 61 -5.91 -2.81 -40.77
CA SER A 61 -7.05 -2.08 -41.32
C SER A 61 -6.72 -1.41 -42.66
N ALA A 62 -5.54 -0.81 -42.79
CA ALA A 62 -5.11 -0.15 -43.99
C ALA A 62 -4.87 -1.13 -45.17
N ASP A 63 -4.44 -2.35 -44.88
CA ASP A 63 -4.07 -3.37 -45.87
C ASP A 63 -5.15 -4.42 -46.10
N ALA A 64 -6.29 -4.34 -45.40
CA ALA A 64 -7.35 -5.37 -45.46
C ALA A 64 -7.86 -5.66 -46.84
N GLN A 65 -7.99 -4.63 -47.72
CA GLN A 65 -8.48 -4.79 -49.09
C GLN A 65 -7.48 -5.52 -50.04
N ASN A 66 -6.20 -5.53 -49.67
CA ASN A 66 -5.14 -6.19 -50.41
C ASN A 66 -4.88 -7.62 -49.96
N GLN A 67 -5.62 -8.10 -48.94
CA GLN A 67 -5.41 -9.40 -48.36
C GLN A 67 -6.58 -10.37 -48.65
N THR A 68 -6.29 -11.67 -48.53
CA THR A 68 -7.34 -12.68 -48.62
C THR A 68 -8.23 -12.65 -47.37
N GLU A 69 -9.46 -13.16 -47.49
CA GLU A 69 -10.38 -13.28 -46.37
C GLU A 69 -9.81 -14.15 -45.25
N VAL A 70 -9.12 -15.24 -45.58
CA VAL A 70 -8.46 -16.13 -44.59
C VAL A 70 -7.38 -15.37 -43.82
N THR A 71 -6.58 -14.53 -44.48
CA THR A 71 -5.57 -13.69 -43.83
C THR A 71 -6.21 -12.65 -42.93
N ASN A 72 -7.30 -12.00 -43.35
CA ASN A 72 -7.99 -11.00 -42.55
C ASN A 72 -8.64 -11.63 -41.30
N GLN A 73 -9.21 -12.83 -41.43
CA GLN A 73 -9.74 -13.56 -40.26
C GLN A 73 -8.62 -13.95 -39.25
N ALA A 74 -7.47 -14.40 -39.73
CA ALA A 74 -6.32 -14.72 -38.90
C ALA A 74 -5.80 -13.47 -38.16
N ARG A 75 -5.72 -12.34 -38.85
CA ARG A 75 -5.32 -11.04 -38.27
C ARG A 75 -6.32 -10.57 -37.20
N GLN A 76 -7.62 -10.72 -37.46
CA GLN A 76 -8.66 -10.41 -36.48
C GLN A 76 -8.54 -11.26 -35.21
N LYS A 77 -8.29 -12.56 -35.36
CA LYS A 77 -8.03 -13.47 -34.22
C LYS A 77 -6.78 -13.03 -33.44
N GLU A 78 -5.72 -12.66 -34.13
CA GLU A 78 -4.49 -12.16 -33.49
C GLU A 78 -4.78 -10.92 -32.64
N LEU A 79 -5.49 -9.93 -33.18
CA LEU A 79 -5.85 -8.71 -32.46
C LEU A 79 -6.73 -8.99 -31.25
N GLN A 80 -7.71 -9.87 -31.38
CA GLN A 80 -8.55 -10.32 -30.24
C GLN A 80 -7.71 -10.99 -29.15
N GLY A 81 -6.78 -11.85 -29.55
CA GLY A 81 -5.85 -12.51 -28.62
C GLY A 81 -4.95 -11.49 -27.89
N MET A 82 -4.44 -10.49 -28.59
CA MET A 82 -3.64 -9.41 -27.99
C MET A 82 -4.46 -8.61 -26.98
N GLU A 83 -5.68 -8.26 -27.31
CA GLU A 83 -6.58 -7.52 -26.41
C GLU A 83 -6.89 -8.30 -25.14
N GLN A 84 -7.20 -9.59 -25.26
CA GLN A 84 -7.42 -10.48 -24.12
C GLN A 84 -6.16 -10.60 -23.26
N ASN A 85 -4.99 -10.76 -23.86
CA ASN A 85 -3.72 -10.85 -23.16
C ASN A 85 -3.41 -9.56 -22.39
N ILE A 86 -3.66 -8.39 -22.97
CA ILE A 86 -3.47 -7.10 -22.32
C ILE A 86 -4.39 -7.00 -21.08
N GLN A 87 -5.67 -7.34 -21.22
CA GLN A 87 -6.62 -7.32 -20.11
C GLN A 87 -6.22 -8.29 -18.99
N GLN A 88 -5.82 -9.51 -19.34
CA GLN A 88 -5.36 -10.49 -18.36
C GLN A 88 -4.09 -10.04 -17.65
N TYR A 89 -3.14 -9.45 -18.39
CA TYR A 89 -1.92 -8.92 -17.82
C TYR A 89 -2.19 -7.77 -16.84
N GLN A 90 -3.12 -6.84 -17.17
CA GLN A 90 -3.54 -5.77 -16.28
C GLN A 90 -4.13 -6.31 -14.97
N GLN A 91 -4.97 -7.34 -15.03
CA GLN A 91 -5.54 -7.97 -13.85
C GLN A 91 -4.47 -8.65 -12.99
N THR A 92 -3.57 -9.39 -13.61
CA THR A 92 -2.47 -10.07 -12.94
C THR A 92 -1.53 -9.06 -12.28
N ALA A 93 -1.19 -7.97 -12.98
CA ALA A 93 -0.37 -6.90 -12.45
C ALA A 93 -1.01 -6.23 -11.23
N ALA A 94 -2.32 -5.94 -11.29
CA ALA A 94 -3.05 -5.37 -10.16
C ALA A 94 -3.04 -6.28 -8.92
N GLN A 95 -3.24 -7.58 -9.12
CA GLN A 95 -3.18 -8.58 -8.05
C GLN A 95 -1.77 -8.70 -7.45
N ASP A 96 -0.74 -8.72 -8.30
CA ASP A 96 0.66 -8.79 -7.84
C ASP A 96 1.06 -7.56 -7.03
N ILE A 97 0.65 -6.37 -7.46
CA ILE A 97 0.88 -5.12 -6.72
C ILE A 97 0.21 -5.17 -5.35
N GLN A 98 -1.05 -5.60 -5.27
CA GLN A 98 -1.79 -5.73 -4.00
C GLN A 98 -1.12 -6.74 -3.07
N GLN A 99 -0.72 -7.90 -3.60
CA GLN A 99 -0.04 -8.93 -2.83
C GLN A 99 1.31 -8.43 -2.32
N LYS A 100 2.09 -7.80 -3.18
CA LYS A 100 3.40 -7.23 -2.82
C LYS A 100 3.27 -6.14 -1.76
N GLN A 101 2.26 -5.28 -1.88
CA GLN A 101 1.96 -4.25 -0.89
C GLN A 101 1.62 -4.86 0.48
N ALA A 102 0.77 -5.89 0.50
CA ALA A 102 0.42 -6.59 1.74
C ALA A 102 1.65 -7.27 2.36
N ASP A 103 2.47 -7.95 1.57
CA ASP A 103 3.64 -8.69 2.05
C ASP A 103 4.73 -7.76 2.60
N LEU A 104 4.91 -6.59 2.00
CA LEU A 104 5.91 -5.61 2.46
C LEU A 104 5.44 -4.81 3.67
N LEU A 105 4.18 -4.39 3.72
CA LEU A 105 3.68 -3.48 4.74
C LEU A 105 3.18 -4.19 6.00
N ARG A 106 2.61 -5.39 5.90
CA ARG A 106 2.09 -6.12 7.06
C ARG A 106 3.12 -6.31 8.17
N PRO A 107 4.34 -6.82 7.92
CA PRO A 107 5.34 -6.98 8.97
C PRO A 107 5.78 -5.63 9.55
N LEU A 108 5.78 -4.55 8.77
CA LEU A 108 6.15 -3.21 9.24
C LEU A 108 5.07 -2.61 10.15
N ILE A 109 3.80 -2.81 9.83
CA ILE A 109 2.67 -2.43 10.68
C ILE A 109 2.73 -3.19 12.02
N GLU A 110 3.00 -4.49 12.00
CA GLU A 110 3.17 -5.29 13.22
C GLU A 110 4.38 -4.84 14.03
N LYS A 111 5.48 -4.48 13.39
CA LYS A 111 6.66 -3.90 14.04
C LYS A 111 6.32 -2.57 14.74
N ALA A 112 5.59 -1.69 14.07
CA ALA A 112 5.11 -0.43 14.65
C ALA A 112 4.21 -0.68 15.86
N ARG A 113 3.25 -1.60 15.73
CA ARG A 113 2.34 -1.99 16.83
C ARG A 113 3.10 -2.54 18.03
N ALA A 114 4.05 -3.42 17.82
CA ALA A 114 4.87 -3.98 18.88
C ALA A 114 5.69 -2.91 19.62
N ALA A 115 6.25 -1.94 18.88
CA ALA A 115 6.97 -0.80 19.46
C ALA A 115 6.06 0.10 20.30
N ILE A 116 4.86 0.42 19.81
CA ILE A 116 3.85 1.17 20.57
C ILE A 116 3.51 0.45 21.89
N GLN A 117 3.24 -0.84 21.82
CA GLN A 117 2.91 -1.64 23.01
C GLN A 117 4.05 -1.70 24.02
N LYS A 118 5.29 -1.83 23.53
CA LYS A 118 6.48 -1.86 24.40
C LYS A 118 6.65 -0.55 25.14
N VAL A 119 6.64 0.58 24.43
CA VAL A 119 6.79 1.92 25.01
C VAL A 119 5.65 2.21 26.00
N ALA A 120 4.42 1.87 25.66
CA ALA A 120 3.27 2.04 26.54
C ALA A 120 3.43 1.27 27.84
N ARG A 121 3.83 0.01 27.79
CA ARG A 121 4.06 -0.82 28.98
C ARG A 121 5.19 -0.31 29.85
N GLU A 122 6.30 0.11 29.25
CA GLU A 122 7.44 0.69 29.96
C GLU A 122 7.08 1.98 30.70
N GLN A 123 6.16 2.77 30.15
CA GLN A 123 5.65 3.99 30.77
C GLN A 123 4.45 3.76 31.70
N GLY A 124 4.02 2.52 31.87
CA GLY A 124 2.96 2.12 32.81
C GLY A 124 1.54 2.43 32.35
N PHE A 125 1.32 2.49 31.03
CA PHE A 125 -0.01 2.71 30.46
C PHE A 125 -0.74 1.39 30.24
N ASP A 126 -2.01 1.37 30.61
CA ASP A 126 -2.89 0.22 30.38
C ASP A 126 -3.54 0.29 28.98
N TYR A 127 -3.70 1.49 28.43
CA TYR A 127 -4.33 1.73 27.13
C TYR A 127 -3.61 2.82 26.36
N VAL A 128 -3.49 2.62 25.04
CA VAL A 128 -3.06 3.64 24.07
C VAL A 128 -4.14 3.76 23.01
N ILE A 129 -4.57 4.99 22.76
CA ILE A 129 -5.62 5.27 21.78
C ILE A 129 -4.96 5.80 20.51
N ASP A 130 -5.42 5.29 19.36
CA ASP A 130 -4.99 5.81 18.06
C ASP A 130 -5.67 7.16 17.79
N ALA A 131 -4.85 8.19 17.70
CA ALA A 131 -5.25 9.58 17.44
C ALA A 131 -5.11 9.98 15.96
N THR A 132 -5.08 9.01 15.06
CA THR A 132 -5.03 9.29 13.61
C THR A 132 -6.17 10.24 13.22
N PRO A 133 -5.89 11.34 12.49
CA PRO A 133 -6.91 12.27 12.03
C PRO A 133 -8.02 11.57 11.21
N GLY A 134 -9.28 11.88 11.54
CA GLY A 134 -10.44 11.22 10.94
C GLY A 134 -10.88 9.93 11.62
N GLY A 135 -10.19 9.50 12.70
CA GLY A 135 -10.60 8.42 13.57
C GLY A 135 -11.71 8.82 14.57
N ALA A 136 -11.97 7.95 15.54
CA ALA A 136 -13.03 8.15 16.52
C ALA A 136 -12.69 9.16 17.63
N LEU A 137 -11.45 9.65 17.70
CA LEU A 137 -10.99 10.52 18.75
C LEU A 137 -11.22 12.00 18.39
N ILE A 138 -11.99 12.70 19.21
CA ILE A 138 -12.34 14.13 19.00
C ILE A 138 -11.37 15.05 19.73
N LEU A 139 -10.84 14.63 20.90
CA LEU A 139 -9.92 15.41 21.72
C LEU A 139 -8.79 14.52 22.22
N SER A 140 -7.55 15.01 22.10
CA SER A 140 -6.33 14.30 22.47
C SER A 140 -5.38 15.25 23.21
N ASP A 141 -5.71 15.55 24.48
CA ASP A 141 -4.88 16.40 25.36
C ASP A 141 -3.89 15.59 26.21
N GLY A 142 -3.81 14.29 26.00
CA GLY A 142 -2.90 13.41 26.70
C GLY A 142 -1.47 13.46 26.20
N LYS A 143 -0.60 12.64 26.77
CA LYS A 143 0.77 12.49 26.31
C LYS A 143 0.79 11.85 24.94
N ASP A 144 1.49 12.48 24.00
CA ASP A 144 1.78 11.90 22.68
C ASP A 144 3.00 10.99 22.78
N LEU A 145 2.82 9.72 22.41
CA LEU A 145 3.89 8.72 22.43
C LEU A 145 4.71 8.67 21.14
N LEU A 146 4.39 9.49 20.14
CA LEU A 146 5.01 9.42 18.82
C LEU A 146 6.54 9.51 18.88
N ALA A 147 7.08 10.50 19.59
CA ALA A 147 8.53 10.69 19.73
C ALA A 147 9.23 9.52 20.42
N ASP A 148 8.62 8.98 21.48
CA ASP A 148 9.18 7.86 22.27
C ASP A 148 9.18 6.56 21.45
N VAL A 149 8.15 6.35 20.64
CA VAL A 149 8.04 5.16 19.76
C VAL A 149 9.01 5.26 18.59
N LYS A 150 9.19 6.44 17.99
CA LYS A 150 10.21 6.68 16.96
C LYS A 150 11.61 6.34 17.50
N LYS A 151 11.92 6.80 18.70
CA LYS A 151 13.20 6.48 19.36
C LYS A 151 13.38 4.97 19.57
N GLU A 152 12.32 4.26 19.97
CA GLU A 152 12.36 2.79 20.12
C GLU A 152 12.61 2.09 18.78
N LEU A 153 12.05 2.62 17.69
CA LEU A 153 12.22 2.11 16.32
C LEU A 153 13.54 2.55 15.68
N GLY A 154 14.24 3.54 16.28
CA GLY A 154 15.57 3.97 15.87
C GLY A 154 15.61 5.07 14.81
N PHE A 155 14.58 5.90 14.72
CA PHE A 155 14.54 7.04 13.79
C PHE A 155 13.86 8.27 14.38
#